data_1d3d760a5ab984e0819ae923ba874150
#
_entry.id   1d3d760a5ab984e0819ae923ba874150
#
_cell.length_a   1.000
_cell.length_b   1.000
_cell.length_c   1.000
_cell.angle_alpha   90.00
_cell.angle_beta   90.00
_cell.angle_gamma   90.00
#
_symmetry.space_group_name_H-M   'P 1'
#
loop_
_entity.id
_entity.type
_entity.pdbx_description
1 polymer ?
#
loop_
_entity_poly.entity_id
_entity_poly.type
_entity_poly.pdbx_seq_one_letter_code
_entity_poly.pdbx_strand_id
1 'polypeptide(L)'
;MTDKPTQHEFQAETKQVLDIVVNSLYKDKEIFIRELISNASDALEKLRRLQLTEKEIFEDDLEHEIKVTTDDTANTLTIQDFGLGMNKEELIENLGTIAHSGSKAFIEALQADGEKSDSLIGKFGVGFYSVFMVSDKVQAFTRTWKKDGSGQCWESDGSGSYSIEESSDQQRGTKVVINLKEGFSEFAKEDRVKDIIKKYSAFVQFPVSLNGEKVNTVDAIWLRSKNEIKDEEYEEFYKFQSNDYEAPLMRMHFSADAPLEINSLLFVPKRNMEKMGMFRNENKVALHCRKVLIDAEPKALFPEWLRFLKGVVDSSDLPLNVSREVMQDSELLRKLNQVLTKRFLRFLNEQSKKEPETYLEFWKEFGILIKEGAATDFTYK
;
A
#
# COMPACT_ATOMS: atom_id res chain seq x y z
N MET A 1 38.30 28.32 32.66
CA MET A 1 37.79 26.96 32.51
C MET A 1 36.44 27.08 31.81
N THR A 2 36.37 26.76 30.52
CA THR A 2 35.09 26.79 29.79
C THR A 2 34.41 25.48 30.09
N ASP A 3 33.30 25.54 30.83
CA ASP A 3 32.43 24.39 31.04
C ASP A 3 32.00 23.82 29.69
N LYS A 4 32.27 22.53 29.48
CA LYS A 4 31.74 21.83 28.30
C LYS A 4 30.23 21.76 28.43
N PRO A 5 29.45 21.99 27.34
CA PRO A 5 28.03 21.89 27.41
C PRO A 5 27.63 20.44 27.81
N THR A 6 26.80 20.33 28.83
CA THR A 6 26.25 19.06 29.29
C THR A 6 25.16 18.62 28.29
N GLN A 7 25.32 17.47 27.67
CA GLN A 7 24.27 16.88 26.82
C GLN A 7 23.19 16.21 27.70
N HIS A 8 21.94 16.50 27.42
CA HIS A 8 20.76 15.85 28.01
C HIS A 8 19.97 15.09 26.93
N GLU A 9 19.52 13.92 27.27
CA GLU A 9 18.64 13.16 26.39
C GLU A 9 17.20 13.63 26.55
N PHE A 10 16.43 13.66 25.40
CA PHE A 10 15.00 13.93 25.44
C PHE A 10 14.26 12.76 26.11
N GLN A 11 13.29 13.07 26.95
CA GLN A 11 12.36 12.10 27.51
C GLN A 11 11.03 12.20 26.78
N ALA A 12 10.36 11.07 26.56
CA ALA A 12 9.06 11.00 25.90
C ALA A 12 8.00 10.44 26.87
N GLU A 13 6.83 11.08 26.91
CA GLU A 13 5.64 10.50 27.53
C GLU A 13 4.95 9.57 26.54
N THR A 14 5.12 8.27 26.72
CA THR A 14 4.66 7.22 25.80
C THR A 14 3.17 7.34 25.49
N LYS A 15 2.34 7.66 26.49
CA LYS A 15 0.90 7.84 26.30
C LYS A 15 0.58 8.98 25.36
N GLN A 16 1.24 10.13 25.48
CA GLN A 16 1.03 11.28 24.60
C GLN A 16 1.50 11.00 23.18
N VAL A 17 2.65 10.31 23.03
CA VAL A 17 3.15 9.90 21.71
C VAL A 17 2.14 8.96 21.04
N LEU A 18 1.61 7.98 21.75
CA LEU A 18 0.59 7.08 21.24
C LEU A 18 -0.69 7.82 20.84
N ASP A 19 -1.13 8.78 21.66
CA ASP A 19 -2.29 9.61 21.37
C ASP A 19 -2.12 10.44 20.09
N ILE A 20 -0.94 11.01 19.86
CA ILE A 20 -0.61 11.72 18.62
C ILE A 20 -0.67 10.76 17.42
N VAL A 21 -0.09 9.55 17.53
CA VAL A 21 -0.11 8.54 16.46
C VAL A 21 -1.53 8.13 16.13
N VAL A 22 -2.36 7.88 17.18
CA VAL A 22 -3.73 7.40 17.03
C VAL A 22 -4.67 8.49 16.51
N ASN A 23 -4.57 9.72 17.00
CA ASN A 23 -5.57 10.76 16.76
C ASN A 23 -5.15 11.83 15.75
N SER A 24 -3.86 11.97 15.44
CA SER A 24 -3.37 13.06 14.60
C SER A 24 -2.66 12.61 13.32
N LEU A 25 -2.16 11.37 13.27
CA LEU A 25 -1.35 10.91 12.17
C LEU A 25 -2.17 10.50 10.95
N TYR A 26 -3.34 9.88 11.17
CA TYR A 26 -4.19 9.35 10.12
C TYR A 26 -5.52 10.10 10.04
N LYS A 27 -5.91 10.54 8.83
CA LYS A 27 -7.21 11.17 8.59
C LYS A 27 -8.32 10.14 8.51
N ASP A 28 -8.10 9.07 7.73
CA ASP A 28 -9.08 8.03 7.48
C ASP A 28 -8.90 6.87 8.44
N LYS A 29 -9.94 6.54 9.16
CA LYS A 29 -9.89 5.45 10.15
C LYS A 29 -9.70 4.07 9.53
N GLU A 30 -10.22 3.84 8.31
CA GLU A 30 -10.11 2.59 7.57
C GLU A 30 -8.67 2.15 7.26
N ILE A 31 -7.71 3.07 7.35
CA ILE A 31 -6.28 2.83 7.08
C ILE A 31 -5.68 1.74 7.96
N PHE A 32 -6.21 1.52 9.17
CA PHE A 32 -5.69 0.46 10.05
C PHE A 32 -5.71 -0.92 9.40
N ILE A 33 -6.72 -1.23 8.57
CA ILE A 33 -6.80 -2.49 7.81
C ILE A 33 -5.64 -2.59 6.82
N ARG A 34 -5.36 -1.50 6.08
CA ARG A 34 -4.20 -1.42 5.17
C ARG A 34 -2.89 -1.68 5.89
N GLU A 35 -2.69 -1.04 7.05
CA GLU A 35 -1.45 -1.17 7.81
C GLU A 35 -1.25 -2.59 8.33
N LEU A 36 -2.30 -3.23 8.86
CA LEU A 36 -2.21 -4.61 9.36
C LEU A 36 -1.98 -5.62 8.22
N ILE A 37 -2.66 -5.47 7.08
CA ILE A 37 -2.43 -6.33 5.90
C ILE A 37 -1.00 -6.12 5.36
N SER A 38 -0.48 -4.88 5.38
CA SER A 38 0.90 -4.60 4.98
C SER A 38 1.91 -5.27 5.91
N ASN A 39 1.66 -5.23 7.23
CA ASN A 39 2.52 -5.91 8.20
C ASN A 39 2.49 -7.44 8.03
N ALA A 40 1.30 -8.00 7.78
CA ALA A 40 1.12 -9.42 7.48
C ALA A 40 1.88 -9.83 6.20
N SER A 41 1.78 -9.03 5.15
CA SER A 41 2.53 -9.24 3.90
C SER A 41 4.04 -9.18 4.11
N ASP A 42 4.53 -8.24 4.92
CA ASP A 42 5.96 -8.16 5.25
C ASP A 42 6.45 -9.38 6.04
N ALA A 43 5.63 -9.90 6.98
CA ALA A 43 5.95 -11.10 7.74
C ALA A 43 6.05 -12.35 6.86
N LEU A 44 5.14 -12.48 5.88
CA LEU A 44 5.17 -13.56 4.89
C LEU A 44 6.38 -13.44 3.94
N GLU A 45 6.72 -12.24 3.49
CA GLU A 45 7.88 -12.02 2.62
C GLU A 45 9.19 -12.35 3.33
N LYS A 46 9.32 -11.96 4.60
CA LYS A 46 10.48 -12.33 5.43
C LYS A 46 10.58 -13.85 5.60
N LEU A 47 9.46 -14.53 5.84
CA LEU A 47 9.42 -16.00 5.92
C LEU A 47 9.84 -16.63 4.59
N ARG A 48 9.29 -16.18 3.47
CA ARG A 48 9.63 -16.69 2.13
C ARG A 48 11.13 -16.59 1.85
N ARG A 49 11.78 -15.51 2.28
CA ARG A 49 13.23 -15.36 2.17
C ARG A 49 13.98 -16.28 3.11
N LEU A 50 13.51 -16.40 4.36
CA LEU A 50 14.12 -17.30 5.34
C LEU A 50 14.10 -18.76 4.87
N GLN A 51 13.02 -19.21 4.23
CA GLN A 51 12.89 -20.56 3.66
C GLN A 51 13.92 -20.89 2.58
N LEU A 52 14.61 -19.90 2.01
CA LEU A 52 15.72 -20.15 1.06
C LEU A 52 16.98 -20.64 1.77
N THR A 53 17.16 -20.31 3.03
CA THR A 53 18.37 -20.61 3.81
C THR A 53 18.12 -21.59 4.97
N GLU A 54 16.97 -21.50 5.60
CA GLU A 54 16.60 -22.31 6.77
C GLU A 54 15.72 -23.49 6.36
N LYS A 55 16.05 -24.68 6.92
CA LYS A 55 15.34 -25.93 6.65
C LYS A 55 14.45 -26.40 7.80
N GLU A 56 14.67 -25.84 9.00
CA GLU A 56 13.98 -26.27 10.21
C GLU A 56 12.98 -25.22 10.68
N ILE A 57 11.88 -25.07 9.93
CA ILE A 57 10.81 -24.14 10.22
C ILE A 57 9.63 -24.89 10.85
N PHE A 58 9.04 -24.31 11.90
CA PHE A 58 7.84 -24.84 12.51
C PHE A 58 6.64 -24.66 11.57
N GLU A 59 5.85 -25.73 11.33
CA GLU A 59 4.71 -25.70 10.40
C GLU A 59 5.06 -25.11 9.02
N ASP A 60 6.13 -25.60 8.41
CA ASP A 60 6.64 -25.10 7.12
C ASP A 60 5.67 -25.32 5.93
N ASP A 61 4.67 -26.20 6.11
CA ASP A 61 3.63 -26.55 5.14
C ASP A 61 2.43 -25.56 5.13
N LEU A 62 2.38 -24.60 6.04
CA LEU A 62 1.32 -23.59 6.04
C LEU A 62 1.40 -22.69 4.80
N GLU A 63 0.25 -22.46 4.17
CA GLU A 63 0.14 -21.58 3.01
C GLU A 63 0.51 -20.14 3.34
N HIS A 64 1.16 -19.46 2.39
CA HIS A 64 1.48 -18.04 2.49
C HIS A 64 0.24 -17.21 2.12
N GLU A 65 -0.64 -17.03 3.07
CA GLU A 65 -1.88 -16.26 2.90
C GLU A 65 -2.14 -15.33 4.08
N ILE A 66 -3.02 -14.35 3.87
CA ILE A 66 -3.54 -13.46 4.90
C ILE A 66 -5.03 -13.73 5.05
N LYS A 67 -5.45 -14.13 6.24
CA LYS A 67 -6.87 -14.38 6.55
C LYS A 67 -7.46 -13.18 7.27
N VAL A 68 -8.56 -12.67 6.75
CA VAL A 68 -9.36 -11.63 7.38
C VAL A 68 -10.71 -12.23 7.74
N THR A 69 -11.13 -12.04 8.99
CA THR A 69 -12.43 -12.57 9.48
C THR A 69 -13.17 -11.44 10.17
N THR A 70 -14.42 -11.24 9.80
CA THR A 70 -15.36 -10.31 10.43
C THR A 70 -16.38 -11.06 11.26
N ASP A 71 -16.72 -10.52 12.43
CA ASP A 71 -17.81 -11.02 13.26
C ASP A 71 -18.61 -9.82 13.77
N ASP A 72 -19.78 -9.58 13.16
CA ASP A 72 -20.67 -8.47 13.50
C ASP A 72 -21.41 -8.71 14.83
N THR A 73 -21.56 -9.95 15.26
CA THR A 73 -22.17 -10.31 16.54
C THR A 73 -21.23 -10.04 17.71
N ALA A 74 -19.96 -10.45 17.58
CA ALA A 74 -18.92 -10.18 18.57
C ALA A 74 -18.32 -8.77 18.43
N ASN A 75 -18.67 -8.04 17.37
CA ASN A 75 -18.11 -6.72 17.00
C ASN A 75 -16.59 -6.75 16.89
N THR A 76 -16.06 -7.76 16.17
CA THR A 76 -14.62 -7.96 16.01
C THR A 76 -14.20 -8.04 14.56
N LEU A 77 -12.96 -7.65 14.31
CA LEU A 77 -12.21 -7.90 13.09
C LEU A 77 -10.93 -8.66 13.44
N THR A 78 -10.64 -9.73 12.72
CA THR A 78 -9.41 -10.51 12.92
C THR A 78 -8.60 -10.50 11.64
N ILE A 79 -7.28 -10.24 11.75
CA ILE A 79 -6.33 -10.35 10.64
C ILE A 79 -5.23 -11.31 11.08
N GLN A 80 -5.00 -12.36 10.30
CA GLN A 80 -4.03 -13.41 10.58
C GLN A 80 -3.10 -13.62 9.39
N ASP A 81 -1.80 -13.69 9.66
CA ASP A 81 -0.77 -14.16 8.75
C ASP A 81 -0.14 -15.47 9.26
N PHE A 82 0.53 -16.16 8.36
CA PHE A 82 1.32 -17.36 8.64
C PHE A 82 2.82 -17.09 8.37
N GLY A 83 3.26 -15.87 8.68
CA GLY A 83 4.63 -15.41 8.50
C GLY A 83 5.59 -15.90 9.58
N LEU A 84 6.63 -15.11 9.86
CA LEU A 84 7.66 -15.48 10.85
C LEU A 84 7.13 -15.64 12.27
N GLY A 85 6.05 -14.94 12.62
CA GLY A 85 5.63 -14.79 13.99
C GLY A 85 6.67 -14.10 14.87
N MET A 86 6.46 -14.11 16.18
CA MET A 86 7.33 -13.47 17.17
C MET A 86 7.46 -14.31 18.43
N ASN A 87 8.64 -14.34 19.03
CA ASN A 87 8.85 -14.77 20.41
C ASN A 87 8.56 -13.62 21.39
N LYS A 88 8.70 -13.85 22.68
CA LYS A 88 8.41 -12.85 23.71
C LYS A 88 9.29 -11.60 23.62
N GLU A 89 10.56 -11.79 23.37
CA GLU A 89 11.54 -10.70 23.23
C GLU A 89 11.24 -9.85 22.00
N GLU A 90 10.94 -10.49 20.87
CA GLU A 90 10.54 -9.83 19.62
C GLU A 90 9.19 -9.09 19.78
N LEU A 91 8.24 -9.61 20.58
CA LEU A 91 7.00 -8.91 20.91
C LEU A 91 7.26 -7.62 21.68
N ILE A 92 8.13 -7.67 22.69
CA ILE A 92 8.52 -6.49 23.47
C ILE A 92 9.19 -5.45 22.58
N GLU A 93 10.06 -5.90 21.68
CA GLU A 93 10.79 -5.01 20.77
C GLU A 93 9.88 -4.39 19.70
N ASN A 94 9.05 -5.20 19.02
CA ASN A 94 8.26 -4.77 17.87
C ASN A 94 6.90 -4.15 18.22
N LEU A 95 6.22 -4.60 19.29
CA LEU A 95 4.92 -4.08 19.72
C LEU A 95 4.98 -3.30 21.03
N GLY A 96 6.05 -3.44 21.80
CA GLY A 96 6.27 -2.69 23.03
C GLY A 96 7.04 -1.39 22.86
N THR A 97 7.68 -1.19 21.69
CA THR A 97 8.46 0.02 21.40
C THR A 97 7.86 0.78 20.22
N ILE A 98 7.27 1.95 20.49
CA ILE A 98 6.67 2.81 19.46
C ILE A 98 7.78 3.31 18.51
N ALA A 99 7.48 3.30 17.20
CA ALA A 99 8.40 3.66 16.12
C ALA A 99 9.61 2.70 15.96
N HIS A 100 9.56 1.52 16.56
CA HIS A 100 10.48 0.44 16.22
C HIS A 100 9.94 -0.36 15.01
N SER A 101 10.79 -0.63 14.02
CA SER A 101 10.39 -1.37 12.82
C SER A 101 11.31 -2.57 12.57
N GLY A 102 10.83 -3.77 12.85
CA GLY A 102 11.51 -5.01 12.49
C GLY A 102 11.71 -5.18 10.97
N SER A 103 10.90 -4.52 10.14
CA SER A 103 11.12 -4.48 8.69
C SER A 103 12.29 -3.58 8.31
N LYS A 104 12.51 -2.46 9.02
CA LYS A 104 13.66 -1.58 8.81
C LYS A 104 14.98 -2.29 9.13
N ALA A 105 15.05 -2.92 10.29
CA ALA A 105 16.25 -3.70 10.68
C ALA A 105 16.57 -4.82 9.67
N PHE A 106 15.54 -5.49 9.16
CA PHE A 106 15.69 -6.52 8.14
C PHE A 106 16.17 -5.94 6.78
N ILE A 107 15.66 -4.77 6.38
CA ILE A 107 16.11 -4.06 5.17
C ILE A 107 17.60 -3.69 5.29
N GLU A 108 18.02 -3.16 6.43
CA GLU A 108 19.41 -2.78 6.69
C GLU A 108 20.35 -3.99 6.62
N ALA A 109 19.92 -5.14 7.15
CA ALA A 109 20.66 -6.39 7.05
C ALA A 109 20.82 -6.87 5.60
N LEU A 110 19.74 -6.85 4.80
CA LEU A 110 19.79 -7.22 3.38
C LEU A 110 20.70 -6.28 2.56
N GLN A 111 20.67 -4.99 2.82
CA GLN A 111 21.52 -4.02 2.14
C GLN A 111 23.00 -4.23 2.47
N ALA A 112 23.32 -4.63 3.71
CA ALA A 112 24.68 -4.98 4.11
C ALA A 112 25.21 -6.19 3.33
N ASP A 113 24.33 -7.14 2.96
CA ASP A 113 24.64 -8.32 2.16
C ASP A 113 24.59 -8.06 0.63
N GLY A 114 24.31 -6.80 0.21
CA GLY A 114 24.25 -6.40 -1.21
C GLY A 114 22.94 -6.78 -1.92
N GLU A 115 21.93 -7.20 -1.19
CA GLU A 115 20.62 -7.55 -1.74
C GLU A 115 19.66 -6.35 -1.79
N LYS A 116 18.82 -6.30 -2.84
CA LYS A 116 17.74 -5.32 -2.92
C LYS A 116 16.55 -5.75 -2.06
N SER A 117 16.06 -4.83 -1.23
CA SER A 117 14.94 -5.08 -0.30
C SER A 117 13.62 -4.43 -0.76
N ASP A 118 13.35 -4.48 -2.08
CA ASP A 118 12.26 -3.70 -2.70
C ASP A 118 10.85 -4.22 -2.37
N SER A 119 10.72 -5.36 -1.70
CA SER A 119 9.43 -6.01 -1.42
C SER A 119 8.78 -5.64 -0.08
N LEU A 120 9.52 -5.08 0.88
CA LEU A 120 8.98 -4.77 2.21
C LEU A 120 8.32 -3.38 2.27
N ILE A 121 7.16 -3.33 2.92
CA ILE A 121 6.27 -2.16 2.97
C ILE A 121 6.47 -1.34 4.25
N GLY A 122 6.55 -2.00 5.44
CA GLY A 122 6.55 -1.36 6.76
C GLY A 122 7.91 -0.82 7.19
N LYS A 123 8.10 0.51 7.18
CA LYS A 123 9.38 1.15 7.53
C LYS A 123 9.36 1.94 8.83
N PHE A 124 8.19 2.39 9.31
CA PHE A 124 8.09 3.42 10.35
C PHE A 124 7.78 2.89 11.76
N GLY A 125 7.32 1.64 11.89
CA GLY A 125 7.02 1.03 13.19
C GLY A 125 5.85 1.66 13.94
N VAL A 126 4.94 2.36 13.25
CA VAL A 126 3.77 3.00 13.86
C VAL A 126 2.44 2.49 13.29
N GLY A 127 2.45 1.81 12.14
CA GLY A 127 1.24 1.37 11.44
C GLY A 127 0.36 0.46 12.30
N PHE A 128 0.96 -0.42 13.12
CA PHE A 128 0.22 -1.29 14.02
C PHE A 128 -0.67 -0.51 15.00
N TYR A 129 -0.19 0.60 15.56
CA TYR A 129 -0.94 1.36 16.57
C TYR A 129 -2.15 2.10 16.00
N SER A 130 -2.28 2.20 14.66
CA SER A 130 -3.47 2.75 14.01
C SER A 130 -4.76 2.00 14.39
N VAL A 131 -4.64 0.73 14.82
CA VAL A 131 -5.76 -0.09 15.28
C VAL A 131 -6.49 0.53 16.47
N PHE A 132 -5.80 1.28 17.34
CA PHE A 132 -6.40 1.92 18.51
C PHE A 132 -7.29 3.14 18.17
N MET A 133 -7.28 3.58 16.92
CA MET A 133 -8.28 4.57 16.45
C MET A 133 -9.72 4.02 16.57
N VAL A 134 -9.89 2.72 16.36
CA VAL A 134 -11.18 2.05 16.18
C VAL A 134 -11.48 0.97 17.23
N SER A 135 -10.51 0.64 18.11
CA SER A 135 -10.61 -0.48 19.04
C SER A 135 -10.43 -0.06 20.49
N ASP A 136 -11.16 -0.73 21.38
CA ASP A 136 -11.01 -0.62 22.83
C ASP A 136 -10.02 -1.65 23.39
N LYS A 137 -9.81 -2.73 22.63
CA LYS A 137 -8.93 -3.83 23.02
C LYS A 137 -8.36 -4.51 21.79
N VAL A 138 -7.07 -4.75 21.80
CA VAL A 138 -6.34 -5.48 20.75
C VAL A 138 -5.57 -6.63 21.39
N GLN A 139 -5.70 -7.81 20.78
CA GLN A 139 -4.92 -9.00 21.15
C GLN A 139 -4.12 -9.46 19.93
N ALA A 140 -2.82 -9.68 20.11
CA ALA A 140 -1.96 -10.27 19.11
C ALA A 140 -1.46 -11.64 19.60
N PHE A 141 -2.04 -12.69 19.03
CA PHE A 141 -1.60 -14.07 19.25
C PHE A 141 -0.51 -14.38 18.24
N THR A 142 0.64 -14.87 18.68
CA THR A 142 1.77 -15.11 17.79
C THR A 142 2.61 -16.29 18.24
N ARG A 143 3.25 -16.96 17.27
CA ARG A 143 4.25 -17.98 17.48
C ARG A 143 5.36 -17.84 16.46
N THR A 144 6.60 -17.81 16.93
CA THR A 144 7.77 -17.73 16.09
C THR A 144 7.94 -18.96 15.19
N TRP A 145 8.61 -18.78 14.06
CA TRP A 145 8.98 -19.84 13.11
C TRP A 145 9.90 -20.92 13.70
N LYS A 146 10.57 -20.64 14.83
CA LYS A 146 11.49 -21.58 15.48
C LYS A 146 10.71 -22.72 16.14
N LYS A 147 11.22 -23.96 15.96
CA LYS A 147 10.56 -25.17 16.48
C LYS A 147 10.41 -25.20 18.01
N ASP A 148 11.38 -24.63 18.71
CA ASP A 148 11.43 -24.55 20.18
C ASP A 148 10.67 -23.36 20.78
N GLY A 149 10.04 -22.54 19.92
CA GLY A 149 9.27 -21.36 20.36
C GLY A 149 7.92 -21.73 20.98
N SER A 150 7.49 -20.96 21.99
CA SER A 150 6.15 -21.02 22.56
C SER A 150 5.23 -19.96 21.96
N GLY A 151 3.92 -20.23 21.94
CA GLY A 151 2.93 -19.23 21.54
C GLY A 151 2.78 -18.17 22.63
N GLN A 152 2.52 -16.93 22.21
CA GLN A 152 2.38 -15.75 23.05
C GLN A 152 1.09 -15.02 22.71
N CYS A 153 0.48 -14.37 23.70
CA CYS A 153 -0.60 -13.41 23.54
C CYS A 153 -0.16 -12.06 24.11
N TRP A 154 -0.06 -11.07 23.25
CA TRP A 154 0.10 -9.67 23.63
C TRP A 154 -1.26 -9.00 23.64
N GLU A 155 -1.56 -8.19 24.67
CA GLU A 155 -2.83 -7.50 24.81
C GLU A 155 -2.63 -6.07 25.30
N SER A 156 -3.37 -5.12 24.68
CA SER A 156 -3.42 -3.72 25.11
C SER A 156 -4.77 -3.07 24.77
N ASP A 157 -5.12 -2.05 25.55
CA ASP A 157 -6.23 -1.12 25.27
C ASP A 157 -5.78 0.20 24.66
N GLY A 158 -4.48 0.35 24.38
CA GLY A 158 -3.90 1.58 23.84
C GLY A 158 -3.71 2.70 24.86
N SER A 159 -3.88 2.43 26.15
CA SER A 159 -3.73 3.43 27.23
C SER A 159 -2.26 3.70 27.63
N GLY A 160 -1.30 3.01 26.98
CA GLY A 160 0.15 3.15 27.21
C GLY A 160 0.78 1.99 27.96
N SER A 161 0.02 0.91 28.23
CA SER A 161 0.51 -0.34 28.78
C SER A 161 0.01 -1.55 28.00
N TYR A 162 0.70 -2.68 28.16
CA TYR A 162 0.34 -3.96 27.57
C TYR A 162 0.69 -5.11 28.50
N SER A 163 0.09 -6.27 28.29
CA SER A 163 0.47 -7.54 28.93
C SER A 163 0.95 -8.54 27.89
N ILE A 164 1.79 -9.48 28.32
CA ILE A 164 2.19 -10.66 27.52
C ILE A 164 2.00 -11.89 28.37
N GLU A 165 1.27 -12.88 27.84
CA GLU A 165 1.03 -14.16 28.47
C GLU A 165 1.36 -15.29 27.49
N GLU A 166 1.77 -16.45 28.01
CA GLU A 166 1.91 -17.64 27.17
C GLU A 166 0.54 -18.11 26.68
N SER A 167 0.46 -18.48 25.42
CA SER A 167 -0.75 -18.97 24.77
C SER A 167 -0.46 -20.27 24.05
N SER A 168 -1.06 -21.37 24.53
CA SER A 168 -0.92 -22.68 23.90
C SER A 168 -1.61 -22.71 22.53
N ASP A 169 -1.23 -23.70 21.71
CA ASP A 169 -1.89 -24.05 20.44
C ASP A 169 -1.95 -22.94 19.39
N GLN A 170 -0.94 -22.04 19.37
CA GLN A 170 -0.81 -21.06 18.32
C GLN A 170 -0.06 -21.64 17.12
N GLN A 171 -0.60 -21.41 15.92
CA GLN A 171 0.09 -21.66 14.66
C GLN A 171 1.22 -20.64 14.48
N ARG A 172 2.20 -20.98 13.63
CA ARG A 172 3.23 -20.03 13.19
C ARG A 172 2.60 -18.79 12.54
N GLY A 173 3.13 -17.62 12.87
CA GLY A 173 2.65 -16.33 12.35
C GLY A 173 2.02 -15.47 13.43
N THR A 174 1.19 -14.53 13.03
CA THR A 174 0.53 -13.59 13.94
C THR A 174 -0.96 -13.43 13.60
N LYS A 175 -1.81 -13.52 14.63
CA LYS A 175 -3.24 -13.28 14.55
C LYS A 175 -3.60 -12.09 15.43
N VAL A 176 -4.06 -11.00 14.83
CA VAL A 176 -4.51 -9.80 15.52
C VAL A 176 -6.02 -9.79 15.60
N VAL A 177 -6.55 -9.83 16.83
CA VAL A 177 -7.99 -9.74 17.13
C VAL A 177 -8.29 -8.35 17.65
N ILE A 178 -9.22 -7.66 17.01
CA ILE A 178 -9.56 -6.25 17.21
C ILE A 178 -10.99 -6.17 17.72
N ASN A 179 -11.17 -5.78 18.99
CA ASN A 179 -12.49 -5.49 19.54
C ASN A 179 -12.83 -4.05 19.22
N LEU A 180 -13.83 -3.86 18.38
CA LEU A 180 -14.19 -2.55 17.85
C LEU A 180 -14.97 -1.73 18.87
N LYS A 181 -14.67 -0.42 18.94
CA LYS A 181 -15.43 0.54 19.74
C LYS A 181 -16.86 0.67 19.22
N GLU A 182 -17.77 1.04 20.11
CA GLU A 182 -19.09 1.52 19.73
C GLU A 182 -18.93 2.69 18.76
N GLY A 183 -19.64 2.64 17.63
CA GLY A 183 -19.51 3.63 16.53
C GLY A 183 -18.55 3.22 15.40
N PHE A 184 -17.77 2.14 15.54
CA PHE A 184 -16.91 1.59 14.50
C PHE A 184 -17.30 0.18 14.05
N SER A 185 -18.52 -0.26 14.38
CA SER A 185 -19.05 -1.59 14.03
C SER A 185 -19.17 -1.81 12.51
N GLU A 186 -19.02 -0.77 11.70
CA GLU A 186 -18.93 -0.93 10.24
C GLU A 186 -17.75 -1.82 9.82
N PHE A 187 -16.65 -1.83 10.58
CA PHE A 187 -15.48 -2.66 10.32
C PHE A 187 -15.63 -4.13 10.76
N ALA A 188 -16.73 -4.50 11.40
CA ALA A 188 -17.13 -5.89 11.63
C ALA A 188 -17.99 -6.45 10.49
N LYS A 189 -18.34 -5.63 9.46
CA LYS A 189 -19.18 -6.03 8.34
C LYS A 189 -18.34 -6.41 7.13
N GLU A 190 -18.68 -7.54 6.54
CA GLU A 190 -17.94 -8.12 5.41
C GLU A 190 -17.84 -7.17 4.23
N ASP A 191 -18.96 -6.60 3.77
CA ASP A 191 -18.98 -5.72 2.60
C ASP A 191 -18.05 -4.52 2.78
N ARG A 192 -18.09 -3.88 3.96
CA ARG A 192 -17.23 -2.74 4.26
C ARG A 192 -15.75 -3.08 4.24
N VAL A 193 -15.38 -4.22 4.87
CA VAL A 193 -13.99 -4.69 4.89
C VAL A 193 -13.53 -5.11 3.50
N LYS A 194 -14.41 -5.75 2.72
CA LYS A 194 -14.13 -6.11 1.31
C LYS A 194 -13.80 -4.90 0.45
N ASP A 195 -14.56 -3.81 0.59
CA ASP A 195 -14.32 -2.57 -0.14
C ASP A 195 -12.98 -1.93 0.26
N ILE A 196 -12.64 -1.94 1.55
CA ILE A 196 -11.36 -1.42 2.04
C ILE A 196 -10.19 -2.25 1.52
N ILE A 197 -10.28 -3.58 1.56
CA ILE A 197 -9.25 -4.47 1.02
C ILE A 197 -9.06 -4.23 -0.47
N LYS A 198 -10.15 -4.15 -1.25
CA LYS A 198 -10.10 -3.84 -2.68
C LYS A 198 -9.48 -2.49 -2.97
N LYS A 199 -9.77 -1.48 -2.15
CA LYS A 199 -9.24 -0.13 -2.32
C LYS A 199 -7.74 -0.05 -2.07
N TYR A 200 -7.25 -0.59 -0.97
CA TYR A 200 -5.87 -0.37 -0.51
C TYR A 200 -4.92 -1.54 -0.73
N SER A 201 -5.45 -2.76 -0.76
CA SER A 201 -4.66 -4.00 -0.69
C SER A 201 -4.95 -4.99 -1.82
N ALA A 202 -5.64 -4.54 -2.89
CA ALA A 202 -5.99 -5.39 -4.03
C ALA A 202 -4.77 -6.08 -4.67
N PHE A 203 -3.62 -5.44 -4.62
CA PHE A 203 -2.40 -5.86 -5.30
C PHE A 203 -1.30 -6.37 -4.35
N VAL A 204 -1.64 -6.62 -3.09
CA VAL A 204 -0.71 -7.25 -2.14
C VAL A 204 -0.26 -8.60 -2.68
N GLN A 205 1.03 -8.91 -2.50
CA GLN A 205 1.69 -10.03 -3.14
C GLN A 205 1.10 -11.40 -2.76
N PHE A 206 0.61 -11.52 -1.52
CA PHE A 206 0.07 -12.76 -0.99
C PHE A 206 -1.46 -12.80 -1.10
N PRO A 207 -2.06 -14.00 -1.23
CA PRO A 207 -3.51 -14.14 -1.21
C PRO A 207 -4.11 -13.54 0.08
N VAL A 208 -5.15 -12.73 -0.08
CA VAL A 208 -5.96 -12.22 1.03
C VAL A 208 -7.34 -12.83 0.93
N SER A 209 -7.74 -13.57 1.95
CA SER A 209 -9.09 -14.13 2.07
C SER A 209 -9.91 -13.36 3.12
N LEU A 210 -11.17 -13.10 2.81
CA LEU A 210 -12.15 -12.52 3.72
C LEU A 210 -13.26 -13.56 3.95
N ASN A 211 -13.43 -13.99 5.20
CA ASN A 211 -14.37 -15.04 5.60
C ASN A 211 -14.27 -16.31 4.73
N GLY A 212 -13.05 -16.67 4.30
CA GLY A 212 -12.75 -17.83 3.48
C GLY A 212 -12.83 -17.59 1.96
N GLU A 213 -13.28 -16.42 1.49
CA GLU A 213 -13.28 -16.07 0.07
C GLU A 213 -12.07 -15.20 -0.30
N LYS A 214 -11.35 -15.55 -1.36
CA LYS A 214 -10.23 -14.75 -1.87
C LYS A 214 -10.74 -13.42 -2.45
N VAL A 215 -10.18 -12.28 -1.96
CA VAL A 215 -10.64 -10.93 -2.33
C VAL A 215 -9.65 -10.14 -3.17
N ASN A 216 -8.35 -10.44 -3.13
CA ASN A 216 -7.34 -9.82 -3.99
C ASN A 216 -7.09 -10.70 -5.23
N THR A 217 -7.97 -10.60 -6.21
CA THR A 217 -7.96 -11.47 -7.41
C THR A 217 -7.25 -10.84 -8.60
N VAL A 218 -6.88 -9.57 -8.53
CA VAL A 218 -6.32 -8.81 -9.66
C VAL A 218 -4.80 -8.69 -9.50
N ASP A 219 -4.07 -9.06 -10.55
CA ASP A 219 -2.61 -8.95 -10.57
C ASP A 219 -2.15 -7.50 -10.79
N ALA A 220 -1.00 -7.14 -10.19
CA ALA A 220 -0.31 -5.87 -10.45
C ALA A 220 0.41 -5.94 -11.82
N ILE A 221 -0.37 -5.98 -12.89
CA ILE A 221 0.16 -6.22 -14.25
C ILE A 221 1.13 -5.13 -14.71
N TRP A 222 1.12 -3.93 -14.12
CA TRP A 222 2.07 -2.85 -14.43
C TRP A 222 3.52 -3.16 -14.05
N LEU A 223 3.75 -4.21 -13.24
CA LEU A 223 5.08 -4.70 -12.85
C LEU A 223 5.57 -5.83 -13.72
N ARG A 224 4.70 -6.42 -14.56
CA ARG A 224 5.04 -7.54 -15.46
C ARG A 224 5.63 -7.00 -16.77
N SER A 225 6.42 -7.86 -17.43
CA SER A 225 6.90 -7.55 -18.78
C SER A 225 5.74 -7.43 -19.77
N LYS A 226 5.78 -6.39 -20.61
CA LYS A 226 4.74 -6.14 -21.65
C LYS A 226 4.49 -7.35 -22.56
N ASN A 227 5.54 -8.14 -22.82
CA ASN A 227 5.48 -9.30 -23.70
C ASN A 227 4.76 -10.51 -23.07
N GLU A 228 4.52 -10.46 -21.77
CA GLU A 228 3.87 -11.54 -21.01
C GLU A 228 2.40 -11.24 -20.72
N ILE A 229 1.91 -10.05 -21.08
CA ILE A 229 0.55 -9.60 -20.78
C ILE A 229 -0.25 -9.60 -22.08
N LYS A 230 -1.40 -10.27 -22.06
CA LYS A 230 -2.34 -10.29 -23.18
C LYS A 230 -3.23 -9.05 -23.19
N ASP A 231 -3.79 -8.74 -24.34
CA ASP A 231 -4.67 -7.58 -24.51
C ASP A 231 -5.91 -7.66 -23.61
N GLU A 232 -6.47 -8.87 -23.42
CA GLU A 232 -7.61 -9.12 -22.55
C GLU A 232 -7.29 -8.78 -21.08
N GLU A 233 -6.06 -9.09 -20.60
CA GLU A 233 -5.64 -8.76 -19.23
C GLU A 233 -5.55 -7.24 -19.02
N TYR A 234 -5.09 -6.48 -20.03
CA TYR A 234 -5.09 -5.02 -20.00
C TYR A 234 -6.50 -4.44 -19.96
N GLU A 235 -7.43 -4.99 -20.71
CA GLU A 235 -8.83 -4.56 -20.72
C GLU A 235 -9.53 -4.86 -19.40
N GLU A 236 -9.35 -6.06 -18.85
CA GLU A 236 -9.89 -6.44 -17.54
C GLU A 236 -9.35 -5.53 -16.43
N PHE A 237 -8.04 -5.26 -16.45
CA PHE A 237 -7.42 -4.34 -15.51
C PHE A 237 -7.99 -2.91 -15.66
N TYR A 238 -8.16 -2.43 -16.89
CA TYR A 238 -8.76 -1.11 -17.14
C TYR A 238 -10.19 -1.02 -16.59
N LYS A 239 -11.04 -2.03 -16.84
CA LYS A 239 -12.40 -2.09 -16.30
C LYS A 239 -12.41 -2.08 -14.78
N PHE A 240 -11.53 -2.85 -14.17
CA PHE A 240 -11.37 -2.89 -12.71
C PHE A 240 -10.96 -1.52 -12.14
N GLN A 241 -9.94 -0.89 -12.74
CA GLN A 241 -9.34 0.35 -12.21
C GLN A 241 -10.21 1.59 -12.49
N SER A 242 -10.90 1.61 -13.63
CA SER A 242 -11.61 2.81 -14.09
C SER A 242 -13.13 2.78 -13.86
N ASN A 243 -13.70 1.64 -13.48
CA ASN A 243 -15.15 1.38 -13.50
C ASN A 243 -15.79 1.69 -14.87
N ASP A 244 -15.04 1.53 -15.96
CA ASP A 244 -15.48 1.77 -17.32
C ASP A 244 -15.58 0.44 -18.05
N TYR A 245 -16.72 0.16 -18.63
CA TYR A 245 -16.99 -1.13 -19.30
C TYR A 245 -16.55 -1.14 -20.78
N GLU A 246 -16.28 0.03 -21.37
CA GLU A 246 -15.73 0.09 -22.73
C GLU A 246 -14.21 -0.14 -22.67
N ALA A 247 -13.64 -0.74 -23.72
CA ALA A 247 -12.19 -0.88 -23.85
C ALA A 247 -11.53 0.51 -23.98
N PRO A 248 -10.30 0.70 -23.46
CA PRO A 248 -9.59 1.96 -23.60
C PRO A 248 -9.21 2.20 -25.07
N LEU A 249 -9.18 3.47 -25.49
CA LEU A 249 -8.74 3.85 -26.82
C LEU A 249 -7.25 3.59 -27.02
N MET A 250 -6.43 3.91 -26.01
CA MET A 250 -4.97 3.71 -26.02
C MET A 250 -4.50 3.29 -24.62
N ARG A 251 -3.34 2.62 -24.61
CA ARG A 251 -2.63 2.30 -23.37
C ARG A 251 -1.14 2.62 -23.48
N MET A 252 -0.55 3.08 -22.40
CA MET A 252 0.90 3.24 -22.24
C MET A 252 1.37 2.46 -21.02
N HIS A 253 2.08 1.37 -21.25
CA HIS A 253 2.79 0.64 -20.22
C HIS A 253 4.26 1.06 -20.23
N PHE A 254 4.77 1.60 -19.13
CA PHE A 254 6.09 2.21 -19.05
C PHE A 254 6.78 1.85 -17.74
N SER A 255 8.04 1.43 -17.82
CA SER A 255 8.91 1.20 -16.66
C SER A 255 10.23 1.93 -16.86
N ALA A 256 10.80 2.46 -15.79
CA ALA A 256 12.11 3.08 -15.71
C ALA A 256 12.74 2.84 -14.35
N ASP A 257 14.07 2.60 -14.33
CA ASP A 257 14.83 2.38 -13.10
C ASP A 257 15.65 3.63 -12.70
N ALA A 258 15.81 4.60 -13.60
CA ALA A 258 16.57 5.83 -13.36
C ALA A 258 15.97 7.02 -14.12
N PRO A 259 16.01 8.26 -13.57
CA PRO A 259 16.53 8.65 -12.25
C PRO A 259 15.62 8.29 -11.07
N LEU A 260 14.46 7.72 -11.32
CA LEU A 260 13.47 7.23 -10.37
C LEU A 260 12.98 5.87 -10.83
N GLU A 261 12.74 4.97 -9.89
CA GLU A 261 12.04 3.74 -10.16
C GLU A 261 10.55 4.03 -10.35
N ILE A 262 10.07 3.83 -11.57
CA ILE A 262 8.68 4.11 -11.97
C ILE A 262 8.15 2.92 -12.75
N ASN A 263 7.04 2.38 -12.32
CA ASN A 263 6.24 1.43 -13.07
C ASN A 263 4.87 2.05 -13.29
N SER A 264 4.41 2.15 -14.53
CA SER A 264 3.14 2.79 -14.83
C SER A 264 2.37 2.09 -15.93
N LEU A 265 1.07 2.04 -15.76
CA LEU A 265 0.12 1.60 -16.76
C LEU A 265 -0.99 2.66 -16.87
N LEU A 266 -0.93 3.43 -17.94
CA LEU A 266 -1.84 4.54 -18.20
C LEU A 266 -2.76 4.20 -19.38
N PHE A 267 -4.00 4.61 -19.26
CA PHE A 267 -5.03 4.42 -20.27
C PHE A 267 -5.66 5.75 -20.67
N VAL A 268 -5.97 5.86 -21.97
CA VAL A 268 -6.83 6.89 -22.51
C VAL A 268 -8.22 6.27 -22.71
N PRO A 269 -9.27 6.79 -22.08
CA PRO A 269 -10.63 6.31 -22.31
C PRO A 269 -11.05 6.47 -23.77
N LYS A 270 -12.07 5.72 -24.20
CA LYS A 270 -12.59 5.84 -25.56
C LYS A 270 -13.35 7.14 -25.79
N ARG A 271 -14.04 7.64 -24.74
CA ARG A 271 -14.88 8.82 -24.82
C ARG A 271 -14.48 9.88 -23.79
N ASN A 272 -14.63 11.14 -24.19
CA ASN A 272 -14.50 12.26 -23.26
C ASN A 272 -15.87 12.65 -22.68
N MET A 273 -16.15 12.22 -21.44
CA MET A 273 -17.41 12.49 -20.77
C MET A 273 -17.63 13.99 -20.50
N GLU A 274 -16.55 14.76 -20.35
CA GLU A 274 -16.60 16.22 -20.17
C GLU A 274 -17.12 16.92 -21.44
N LYS A 275 -16.75 16.42 -22.63
CA LYS A 275 -17.26 16.89 -23.92
C LYS A 275 -18.76 16.67 -24.08
N MET A 276 -19.29 15.65 -23.40
CA MET A 276 -20.73 15.35 -23.38
C MET A 276 -21.50 16.21 -22.38
N GLY A 277 -20.83 17.12 -21.65
CA GLY A 277 -21.48 18.02 -20.68
C GLY A 277 -21.90 17.33 -19.37
N MET A 278 -21.42 16.14 -19.09
CA MET A 278 -21.84 15.38 -17.90
C MET A 278 -21.17 15.91 -16.63
N PHE A 279 -19.84 15.94 -16.59
CA PHE A 279 -19.07 16.48 -15.46
C PHE A 279 -17.61 16.70 -15.91
N ARG A 280 -16.88 17.53 -15.17
CA ARG A 280 -15.45 17.71 -15.40
C ARG A 280 -14.72 16.41 -15.02
N ASN A 281 -13.87 15.91 -15.89
CA ASN A 281 -13.05 14.76 -15.57
C ASN A 281 -12.09 15.10 -14.43
N GLU A 282 -11.94 14.17 -13.49
CA GLU A 282 -10.90 14.22 -12.48
C GLU A 282 -9.82 13.21 -12.86
N ASN A 283 -8.56 13.53 -12.52
CA ASN A 283 -7.45 12.63 -12.78
C ASN A 283 -7.61 11.37 -11.92
N LYS A 284 -7.82 10.22 -12.56
CA LYS A 284 -8.01 8.92 -11.91
C LYS A 284 -6.83 7.99 -12.13
N VAL A 285 -5.62 8.53 -12.06
CA VAL A 285 -4.39 7.75 -12.03
C VAL A 285 -3.97 7.56 -10.58
N ALA A 286 -4.17 6.36 -10.07
CA ALA A 286 -3.83 6.02 -8.69
C ALA A 286 -2.33 5.92 -8.48
N LEU A 287 -1.84 6.48 -7.37
CA LEU A 287 -0.44 6.42 -6.97
C LEU A 287 -0.23 5.32 -5.94
N HIS A 288 0.65 4.39 -6.28
CA HIS A 288 1.04 3.28 -5.42
C HIS A 288 2.52 3.42 -5.02
N CYS A 289 2.85 2.81 -3.91
CA CYS A 289 4.21 2.51 -3.52
C CYS A 289 4.27 1.02 -3.14
N ARG A 290 5.06 0.25 -3.91
CA ARG A 290 5.21 -1.20 -3.67
C ARG A 290 3.86 -1.93 -3.64
N LYS A 291 3.01 -1.67 -4.64
CA LYS A 291 1.65 -2.24 -4.80
C LYS A 291 0.61 -1.77 -3.78
N VAL A 292 0.98 -0.97 -2.78
CA VAL A 292 0.04 -0.41 -1.80
C VAL A 292 -0.45 0.94 -2.27
N LEU A 293 -1.76 1.15 -2.25
CA LEU A 293 -2.36 2.43 -2.62
C LEU A 293 -1.96 3.51 -1.60
N ILE A 294 -1.40 4.59 -2.13
CA ILE A 294 -1.01 5.78 -1.37
C ILE A 294 -2.04 6.89 -1.55
N ASP A 295 -2.43 7.17 -2.80
CA ASP A 295 -3.44 8.17 -3.13
C ASP A 295 -4.19 7.71 -4.38
N ALA A 296 -5.52 7.67 -4.30
CA ALA A 296 -6.37 7.26 -5.42
C ALA A 296 -6.46 8.34 -6.51
N GLU A 297 -6.30 9.62 -6.15
CA GLU A 297 -6.50 10.77 -7.03
C GLU A 297 -5.47 11.89 -6.75
N PRO A 298 -4.16 11.62 -6.91
CA PRO A 298 -3.09 12.56 -6.59
C PRO A 298 -3.12 13.79 -7.52
N LYS A 299 -3.49 14.94 -6.99
CA LYS A 299 -3.68 16.18 -7.76
C LYS A 299 -2.43 16.68 -8.47
N ALA A 300 -1.23 16.35 -7.95
CA ALA A 300 0.04 16.85 -8.48
C ALA A 300 0.77 15.84 -9.40
N LEU A 301 0.22 14.64 -9.62
CA LEU A 301 0.89 13.59 -10.41
C LEU A 301 0.92 13.90 -11.90
N PHE A 302 -0.14 14.52 -12.42
CA PHE A 302 -0.23 14.97 -13.80
C PHE A 302 -0.74 16.42 -13.86
N PRO A 303 -0.39 17.19 -14.93
CA PRO A 303 -1.01 18.48 -15.15
C PRO A 303 -2.52 18.34 -15.40
N GLU A 304 -3.27 19.37 -15.05
CA GLU A 304 -4.75 19.33 -15.11
C GLU A 304 -5.31 19.07 -16.51
N TRP A 305 -4.58 19.47 -17.55
CA TRP A 305 -4.98 19.21 -18.93
C TRP A 305 -4.83 17.73 -19.35
N LEU A 306 -4.18 16.87 -18.53
CA LEU A 306 -4.16 15.42 -18.68
C LEU A 306 -5.17 14.70 -17.77
N ARG A 307 -6.17 15.39 -17.23
CA ARG A 307 -7.19 14.85 -16.33
C ARG A 307 -8.03 13.69 -16.88
N PHE A 308 -7.97 13.44 -18.18
CA PHE A 308 -8.63 12.28 -18.80
C PHE A 308 -7.89 10.97 -18.58
N LEU A 309 -6.64 10.99 -18.13
CA LEU A 309 -5.87 9.78 -17.91
C LEU A 309 -6.45 8.95 -16.77
N LYS A 310 -6.43 7.64 -16.94
CA LYS A 310 -6.78 6.63 -15.95
C LYS A 310 -5.63 5.64 -15.81
N GLY A 311 -5.55 4.93 -14.69
CA GLY A 311 -4.55 3.87 -14.52
C GLY A 311 -3.78 3.95 -13.20
N VAL A 312 -2.53 3.50 -13.24
CA VAL A 312 -1.68 3.33 -12.05
C VAL A 312 -0.27 3.84 -12.32
N VAL A 313 0.31 4.49 -11.33
CA VAL A 313 1.74 4.76 -11.21
C VAL A 313 2.21 4.17 -9.88
N ASP A 314 3.26 3.35 -9.92
CA ASP A 314 3.89 2.75 -8.75
C ASP A 314 5.36 3.16 -8.71
N SER A 315 5.83 3.67 -7.57
CA SER A 315 7.23 4.07 -7.38
C SER A 315 7.69 3.72 -5.97
N SER A 316 8.78 2.97 -5.87
CA SER A 316 9.42 2.62 -4.60
C SER A 316 10.18 3.78 -3.96
N ASP A 317 10.54 4.81 -4.76
CA ASP A 317 11.31 5.97 -4.35
C ASP A 317 10.47 7.08 -3.70
N LEU A 318 9.14 6.90 -3.61
CA LEU A 318 8.27 7.89 -3.00
C LEU A 318 8.67 8.18 -1.55
N PRO A 319 8.94 9.45 -1.19
CA PRO A 319 9.15 9.84 0.20
C PRO A 319 7.80 9.83 0.91
N LEU A 320 7.43 8.68 1.44
CA LEU A 320 6.24 8.56 2.24
C LEU A 320 6.50 9.19 3.60
N ASN A 321 5.54 10.00 4.07
CA ASN A 321 5.48 10.38 5.47
C ASN A 321 5.09 9.15 6.33
N VAL A 322 5.06 9.34 7.64
CA VAL A 322 4.77 8.26 8.59
C VAL A 322 3.36 7.68 8.38
N SER A 323 2.38 8.48 7.90
CA SER A 323 1.03 8.02 7.56
C SER A 323 0.92 7.40 6.15
N ARG A 324 2.02 7.33 5.41
CA ARG A 324 2.05 6.94 3.99
C ARG A 324 1.14 7.77 3.09
N GLU A 325 0.82 8.97 3.51
CA GLU A 325 0.20 9.97 2.66
C GLU A 325 1.30 10.72 1.90
N VAL A 326 1.04 11.05 0.64
CA VAL A 326 2.00 11.81 -0.17
C VAL A 326 2.10 13.23 0.38
N MET A 327 3.32 13.70 0.61
CA MET A 327 3.55 15.12 0.83
C MET A 327 3.25 15.86 -0.48
N GLN A 328 2.15 16.62 -0.49
CA GLN A 328 1.57 17.26 -1.69
C GLN A 328 2.55 18.15 -2.48
N ASP A 329 3.63 18.61 -1.87
CA ASP A 329 4.63 19.52 -2.46
C ASP A 329 6.05 18.93 -2.52
N SER A 330 6.20 17.61 -2.60
CA SER A 330 7.54 17.03 -2.66
C SER A 330 8.20 17.32 -4.02
N GLU A 331 9.49 17.68 -4.00
CA GLU A 331 10.31 17.83 -5.22
C GLU A 331 10.27 16.57 -6.10
N LEU A 332 10.14 15.41 -5.46
CA LEU A 332 10.06 14.14 -6.14
C LEU A 332 8.74 13.98 -6.91
N LEU A 333 7.60 14.38 -6.31
CA LEU A 333 6.31 14.35 -7.01
C LEU A 333 6.33 15.26 -8.25
N ARG A 334 7.01 16.42 -8.16
CA ARG A 334 7.24 17.28 -9.33
C ARG A 334 8.13 16.62 -10.39
N LYS A 335 9.17 15.90 -9.99
CA LYS A 335 10.01 15.11 -10.89
C LYS A 335 9.22 13.99 -11.56
N LEU A 336 8.39 13.26 -10.81
CA LEU A 336 7.49 12.24 -11.36
C LEU A 336 6.54 12.83 -12.40
N ASN A 337 5.86 13.93 -12.06
CA ASN A 337 4.99 14.66 -12.99
C ASN A 337 5.74 14.99 -14.30
N GLN A 338 6.92 15.57 -14.23
CA GLN A 338 7.70 15.94 -15.40
C GLN A 338 8.09 14.72 -16.26
N VAL A 339 8.54 13.64 -15.62
CA VAL A 339 8.95 12.42 -16.34
C VAL A 339 7.74 11.78 -17.03
N LEU A 340 6.65 11.60 -16.29
CA LEU A 340 5.43 10.95 -16.78
C LEU A 340 4.77 11.78 -17.90
N THR A 341 4.66 13.10 -17.72
CA THR A 341 4.08 14.00 -18.74
C THR A 341 4.91 14.00 -20.02
N LYS A 342 6.24 14.14 -19.93
CA LYS A 342 7.12 14.07 -21.11
C LYS A 342 7.03 12.71 -21.80
N ARG A 343 6.93 11.64 -21.04
CA ARG A 343 6.81 10.29 -21.58
C ARG A 343 5.49 10.08 -22.30
N PHE A 344 4.40 10.58 -21.72
CA PHE A 344 3.07 10.51 -22.34
C PHE A 344 3.00 11.34 -23.63
N LEU A 345 3.55 12.56 -23.67
CA LEU A 345 3.61 13.36 -24.89
C LEU A 345 4.44 12.68 -25.99
N ARG A 346 5.56 12.03 -25.62
CA ARG A 346 6.34 11.22 -26.58
C ARG A 346 5.52 10.04 -27.10
N PHE A 347 4.80 9.34 -26.23
CA PHE A 347 3.90 8.26 -26.61
C PHE A 347 2.85 8.75 -27.63
N LEU A 348 2.20 9.88 -27.40
CA LEU A 348 1.25 10.46 -28.37
C LEU A 348 1.90 10.77 -29.71
N ASN A 349 3.12 11.30 -29.74
CA ASN A 349 3.86 11.55 -30.98
C ASN A 349 4.25 10.24 -31.68
N GLU A 350 4.54 9.17 -30.96
CA GLU A 350 4.78 7.85 -31.55
C GLU A 350 3.49 7.26 -32.13
N GLN A 351 2.36 7.37 -31.41
CA GLN A 351 1.05 6.89 -31.87
C GLN A 351 0.57 7.62 -33.13
N SER A 352 0.79 8.94 -33.23
CA SER A 352 0.43 9.70 -34.43
C SER A 352 1.09 9.19 -35.71
N LYS A 353 2.23 8.48 -35.59
CA LYS A 353 2.98 7.91 -36.71
C LYS A 353 2.68 6.45 -36.96
N LYS A 354 2.48 5.68 -35.86
CA LYS A 354 2.28 4.22 -35.93
C LYS A 354 0.83 3.85 -36.20
N GLU A 355 -0.09 4.55 -35.56
CA GLU A 355 -1.53 4.29 -35.59
C GLU A 355 -2.33 5.58 -35.81
N PRO A 356 -2.20 6.20 -37.01
CA PRO A 356 -2.77 7.51 -37.25
C PRO A 356 -4.29 7.58 -37.12
N GLU A 357 -5.01 6.50 -37.40
CA GLU A 357 -6.47 6.44 -37.25
C GLU A 357 -6.88 6.52 -35.77
N THR A 358 -6.27 5.70 -34.91
CA THR A 358 -6.48 5.73 -33.46
C THR A 358 -6.08 7.09 -32.87
N TYR A 359 -4.99 7.69 -33.37
CA TYR A 359 -4.58 9.03 -32.96
C TYR A 359 -5.60 10.11 -33.37
N LEU A 360 -6.21 10.00 -34.54
CA LEU A 360 -7.26 10.94 -34.97
C LEU A 360 -8.52 10.83 -34.11
N GLU A 361 -8.90 9.61 -33.68
CA GLU A 361 -9.99 9.43 -32.71
C GLU A 361 -9.64 10.10 -31.37
N PHE A 362 -8.43 9.86 -30.85
CA PHE A 362 -7.93 10.55 -29.67
C PHE A 362 -8.03 12.08 -29.82
N TRP A 363 -7.55 12.61 -30.92
CA TRP A 363 -7.56 14.05 -31.17
C TRP A 363 -8.98 14.65 -31.23
N LYS A 364 -9.92 13.92 -31.80
CA LYS A 364 -11.34 14.32 -31.81
C LYS A 364 -11.92 14.42 -30.40
N GLU A 365 -11.58 13.50 -29.53
CA GLU A 365 -12.13 13.44 -28.16
C GLU A 365 -11.39 14.34 -27.18
N PHE A 366 -10.06 14.30 -27.17
CA PHE A 366 -9.22 14.92 -26.15
C PHE A 366 -8.34 16.07 -26.63
N GLY A 367 -8.35 16.39 -27.92
CA GLY A 367 -7.51 17.43 -28.50
C GLY A 367 -7.76 18.83 -27.91
N ILE A 368 -8.96 19.11 -27.41
CA ILE A 368 -9.27 20.35 -26.70
C ILE A 368 -8.45 20.49 -25.42
N LEU A 369 -8.24 19.39 -24.69
CA LEU A 369 -7.48 19.35 -23.44
C LEU A 369 -5.97 19.51 -23.69
N ILE A 370 -5.47 18.92 -24.78
CA ILE A 370 -4.07 19.13 -25.21
C ILE A 370 -3.84 20.59 -25.61
N LYS A 371 -4.80 21.23 -26.30
CA LYS A 371 -4.75 22.67 -26.61
C LYS A 371 -4.83 23.54 -25.36
N GLU A 372 -5.64 23.16 -24.37
CA GLU A 372 -5.68 23.79 -23.05
C GLU A 372 -4.27 23.79 -22.43
N GLY A 373 -3.58 22.63 -22.41
CA GLY A 373 -2.21 22.53 -21.94
C GLY A 373 -1.23 23.42 -22.70
N ALA A 374 -1.31 23.43 -24.04
CA ALA A 374 -0.47 24.30 -24.86
C ALA A 374 -0.69 25.79 -24.61
N ALA A 375 -1.90 26.18 -24.18
CA ALA A 375 -2.25 27.58 -23.89
C ALA A 375 -1.87 28.01 -22.48
N THR A 376 -1.94 27.10 -21.49
CA THR A 376 -1.83 27.42 -20.05
C THR A 376 -0.54 26.96 -19.41
N ASP A 377 0.08 25.89 -19.94
CA ASP A 377 1.27 25.28 -19.37
C ASP A 377 2.52 25.59 -20.19
N PHE A 378 3.29 26.56 -19.73
CA PHE A 378 4.53 26.99 -20.42
C PHE A 378 5.70 26.02 -20.29
N THR A 379 5.57 24.99 -19.43
CA THR A 379 6.63 24.01 -19.18
C THR A 379 6.78 23.03 -20.35
N TYR A 380 5.69 22.78 -21.11
CA TYR A 380 5.61 21.76 -22.16
C TYR A 380 5.32 22.35 -23.56
N LYS A 381 5.56 23.64 -23.76
CA LYS A 381 5.47 24.30 -25.06
C LYS A 381 6.51 23.83 -26.07
#